data_50ece18350ed756210fa6a0b1ddef172
#
_entry.id   50ece18350ed756210fa6a0b1ddef172
#
_cell.length_a   1.000
_cell.length_b   1.000
_cell.length_c   1.000
_cell.angle_alpha   90.00
_cell.angle_beta   90.00
_cell.angle_gamma   90.00
#
_symmetry.space_group_name_H-M   'P 1'
#
loop_
_entity.id
_entity.type
_entity.pdbx_description
1 polymer ?
#
loop_
_entity_poly.entity_id
_entity_poly.type
_entity_poly.pdbx_seq_one_letter_code
_entity_poly.pdbx_strand_id
1 'polypeptide(L)'
;LGQKDGFANAKKRYNHVQESILFYSMHKKNYTFNADEVRTAYESTERIKHAQSKGILKNNKRWFPNPKGKLCLDVWEIASQRHAEKEKGKILKPKHPSIKPKALIERMIKASSHKNDLILDLFSGSGMTSLVAKSLERNFIVCESHAEYVHESLEMFKYDECK
;
A
#
# COMPACT_ATOMS: atom_id res chain seq x y z
N LEU A 1 -9.50 -3.61 0.57
CA LEU A 1 -8.94 -4.41 1.68
C LEU A 1 -9.85 -5.61 1.91
N GLY A 2 -9.46 -6.77 1.38
CA GLY A 2 -10.19 -8.02 1.57
C GLY A 2 -9.81 -8.67 2.91
N GLN A 3 -10.76 -8.83 3.81
CA GLN A 3 -10.61 -9.67 4.99
C GLN A 3 -11.08 -11.08 4.64
N LYS A 4 -10.16 -12.06 4.53
CA LYS A 4 -10.51 -13.44 4.20
C LYS A 4 -11.36 -14.14 5.27
N ASP A 5 -11.24 -13.73 6.55
CA ASP A 5 -11.87 -14.40 7.70
C ASP A 5 -12.61 -13.40 8.61
N GLY A 6 -13.38 -12.48 8.02
CA GLY A 6 -14.19 -11.52 8.76
C GLY A 6 -15.38 -12.17 9.46
N PHE A 7 -15.72 -11.71 10.67
CA PHE A 7 -16.95 -12.11 11.35
C PHE A 7 -18.17 -11.72 10.50
N ALA A 8 -18.77 -12.72 9.88
CA ALA A 8 -19.93 -12.55 9.03
C ALA A 8 -21.20 -12.56 9.87
N ASN A 9 -21.70 -11.40 10.27
CA ASN A 9 -22.92 -11.27 11.06
C ASN A 9 -24.17 -11.00 10.22
N ALA A 10 -24.05 -10.73 8.93
CA ALA A 10 -25.18 -10.43 8.09
C ALA A 10 -25.85 -11.71 7.57
N LYS A 11 -27.04 -12.04 8.08
CA LYS A 11 -27.82 -13.21 7.66
C LYS A 11 -28.75 -12.96 6.47
N LYS A 12 -29.03 -11.70 6.13
CA LYS A 12 -30.00 -11.30 5.08
C LYS A 12 -29.41 -10.48 3.94
N ARG A 13 -28.08 -10.31 3.90
CA ARG A 13 -27.33 -9.59 2.86
C ARG A 13 -25.89 -10.09 2.81
N TYR A 14 -25.17 -9.76 1.76
CA TYR A 14 -23.72 -9.98 1.70
C TYR A 14 -22.99 -9.12 2.74
N ASN A 15 -21.94 -9.69 3.38
CA ASN A 15 -21.10 -8.94 4.31
C ASN A 15 -20.24 -7.95 3.56
N HIS A 16 -20.13 -6.75 4.10
CA HIS A 16 -19.26 -5.72 3.55
C HIS A 16 -17.82 -5.98 4.03
N VAL A 17 -16.92 -6.24 3.11
CA VAL A 17 -15.52 -6.63 3.39
C VAL A 17 -14.48 -5.74 2.69
N GLN A 18 -14.90 -4.62 2.14
CA GLN A 18 -14.03 -3.70 1.40
C GLN A 18 -14.04 -2.30 2.02
N GLU A 19 -12.91 -1.61 1.92
CA GLU A 19 -12.77 -0.19 2.22
C GLU A 19 -12.50 0.56 0.91
N SER A 20 -13.17 1.67 0.68
CA SER A 20 -12.93 2.52 -0.49
C SER A 20 -11.80 3.50 -0.21
N ILE A 21 -10.91 3.68 -1.20
CA ILE A 21 -9.86 4.68 -1.18
C ILE A 21 -10.14 5.65 -2.32
N LEU A 22 -10.19 6.93 -2.01
CA LEU A 22 -10.44 7.96 -2.99
C LEU A 22 -9.12 8.59 -3.42
N PHE A 23 -8.91 8.69 -4.73
CA PHE A 23 -7.75 9.35 -5.31
C PHE A 23 -8.17 10.69 -5.91
N TYR A 24 -7.56 11.76 -5.43
CA TYR A 24 -7.80 13.12 -5.92
C TYR A 24 -6.49 13.77 -6.38
N SER A 25 -6.61 14.71 -7.31
CA SER A 25 -5.51 15.57 -7.73
C SER A 25 -5.98 17.02 -7.88
N MET A 26 -5.10 17.97 -7.66
CA MET A 26 -5.39 19.41 -7.86
C MET A 26 -5.66 19.74 -9.33
N HIS A 27 -5.05 19.00 -10.26
CA HIS A 27 -5.15 19.26 -11.69
C HIS A 27 -5.56 18.00 -12.44
N LYS A 28 -6.47 18.16 -13.41
CA LYS A 28 -7.00 17.04 -14.23
C LYS A 28 -5.94 16.25 -14.99
N LYS A 29 -4.85 16.87 -15.40
CA LYS A 29 -3.84 16.27 -16.30
C LYS A 29 -2.42 16.34 -15.74
N ASN A 30 -2.15 17.28 -14.84
CA ASN A 30 -0.81 17.52 -14.32
C ASN A 30 -0.73 17.05 -12.86
N TYR A 31 -0.58 15.73 -12.68
CA TYR A 31 -0.37 15.10 -11.38
C TYR A 31 0.57 13.90 -11.52
N THR A 32 1.25 13.55 -10.45
CA THR A 32 2.14 12.41 -10.41
C THR A 32 1.34 11.11 -10.26
N PHE A 33 1.55 10.17 -11.19
CA PHE A 33 1.09 8.79 -11.06
C PHE A 33 2.14 7.83 -11.62
N ASN A 34 2.95 7.25 -10.76
CA ASN A 34 4.07 6.37 -11.10
C ASN A 34 3.56 4.93 -11.31
N ALA A 35 2.86 4.67 -12.40
CA ALA A 35 2.23 3.38 -12.67
C ALA A 35 3.22 2.20 -12.64
N ASP A 36 4.47 2.43 -13.04
CA ASP A 36 5.52 1.38 -13.08
C ASP A 36 6.02 0.99 -11.69
N GLU A 37 5.97 1.91 -10.71
CA GLU A 37 6.38 1.65 -9.32
C GLU A 37 5.39 0.76 -8.55
N VAL A 38 4.16 0.65 -9.06
CA VAL A 38 3.07 -0.11 -8.42
C VAL A 38 2.57 -1.27 -9.26
N ARG A 39 3.35 -1.72 -10.25
CA ARG A 39 3.02 -2.92 -11.02
C ARG A 39 2.90 -4.15 -10.12
N THR A 40 2.06 -5.06 -10.53
CA THR A 40 1.85 -6.35 -9.85
C THR A 40 2.32 -7.50 -10.72
N ALA A 41 2.76 -8.59 -10.09
CA ALA A 41 3.19 -9.77 -10.81
C ALA A 41 2.05 -10.34 -11.69
N TYR A 42 2.42 -10.99 -12.78
CA TYR A 42 1.48 -11.78 -13.56
C TYR A 42 1.17 -13.10 -12.84
N GLU A 43 -0.06 -13.52 -12.89
CA GLU A 43 -0.50 -14.79 -12.28
C GLU A 43 -0.07 -16.02 -13.12
N SER A 44 -0.14 -15.90 -14.44
CA SER A 44 0.21 -17.00 -15.37
C SER A 44 1.63 -16.84 -15.90
N THR A 45 2.63 -17.28 -15.16
CA THR A 45 4.06 -17.13 -15.51
C THR A 45 4.43 -17.74 -16.86
N GLU A 46 4.01 -18.98 -17.15
CA GLU A 46 4.36 -19.68 -18.40
C GLU A 46 3.74 -19.01 -19.64
N ARG A 47 2.45 -18.65 -19.56
CA ARG A 47 1.77 -17.92 -20.64
C ARG A 47 2.43 -16.58 -20.91
N ILE A 48 2.85 -15.87 -19.88
CA ILE A 48 3.50 -14.57 -20.02
C ILE A 48 4.91 -14.69 -20.57
N LYS A 49 5.71 -15.68 -20.17
CA LYS A 49 7.03 -15.95 -20.77
C LYS A 49 6.91 -16.20 -22.27
N HIS A 50 5.96 -17.03 -22.69
CA HIS A 50 5.69 -17.26 -24.10
C HIS A 50 5.28 -15.99 -24.84
N ALA A 51 4.39 -15.19 -24.24
CA ALA A 51 3.94 -13.92 -24.81
C ALA A 51 5.05 -12.86 -24.87
N GLN A 52 5.96 -12.85 -23.91
CA GLN A 52 7.15 -11.97 -23.91
C GLN A 52 8.11 -12.29 -25.05
N SER A 53 8.26 -13.59 -25.40
CA SER A 53 9.15 -14.00 -26.48
C SER A 53 8.54 -13.82 -27.88
N LYS A 54 7.26 -14.18 -28.08
CA LYS A 54 6.60 -14.17 -29.39
C LYS A 54 5.65 -12.99 -29.62
N GLY A 55 5.28 -12.29 -28.56
CA GLY A 55 4.23 -11.26 -28.56
C GLY A 55 2.83 -11.84 -28.76
N ILE A 56 1.84 -11.04 -28.44
CA ILE A 56 0.41 -11.33 -28.64
C ILE A 56 -0.12 -10.44 -29.77
N LEU A 57 -0.66 -11.04 -30.81
CA LEU A 57 -1.29 -10.30 -31.90
C LEU A 57 -2.69 -9.81 -31.45
N LYS A 58 -2.89 -8.50 -31.46
CA LYS A 58 -4.17 -7.87 -31.15
C LYS A 58 -4.39 -6.69 -32.12
N ASN A 59 -5.52 -6.69 -32.84
CA ASN A 59 -5.87 -5.64 -33.81
C ASN A 59 -4.73 -5.38 -34.79
N ASN A 60 -4.17 -6.42 -35.40
CA ASN A 60 -3.04 -6.39 -36.36
C ASN A 60 -1.74 -5.75 -35.79
N LYS A 61 -1.66 -5.47 -34.48
CA LYS A 61 -0.45 -5.00 -33.82
C LYS A 61 0.04 -6.07 -32.85
N ARG A 62 1.36 -6.28 -32.83
CA ARG A 62 1.99 -7.21 -31.91
C ARG A 62 2.28 -6.49 -30.58
N TRP A 63 1.72 -7.01 -29.50
CA TRP A 63 1.88 -6.50 -28.14
C TRP A 63 2.73 -7.45 -27.32
N PHE A 64 3.61 -6.90 -26.49
CA PHE A 64 4.47 -7.64 -25.58
C PHE A 64 4.12 -7.26 -24.13
N PRO A 65 3.92 -8.25 -23.23
CA PRO A 65 3.74 -7.98 -21.83
C PRO A 65 4.95 -7.26 -21.23
N ASN A 66 4.69 -6.28 -20.36
CA ASN A 66 5.78 -5.55 -19.70
C ASN A 66 6.54 -6.50 -18.75
N PRO A 67 7.89 -6.58 -18.82
CA PRO A 67 8.68 -7.48 -17.97
C PRO A 67 8.56 -7.14 -16.48
N LYS A 68 8.24 -5.90 -16.11
CA LYS A 68 8.02 -5.48 -14.72
C LYS A 68 6.66 -5.90 -14.15
N GLY A 69 5.78 -6.52 -14.94
CA GLY A 69 4.46 -6.95 -14.49
C GLY A 69 3.28 -6.18 -15.12
N LYS A 70 2.07 -6.56 -14.72
CA LYS A 70 0.82 -5.89 -15.14
C LYS A 70 0.61 -4.58 -14.38
N LEU A 71 -0.11 -3.64 -14.96
CA LEU A 71 -0.56 -2.45 -14.26
C LEU A 71 -1.42 -2.86 -13.05
N CYS A 72 -1.26 -2.12 -11.95
CA CYS A 72 -2.06 -2.35 -10.75
C CYS A 72 -3.54 -2.08 -11.06
N LEU A 73 -4.40 -2.96 -10.59
CA LEU A 73 -5.85 -2.79 -10.68
C LEU A 73 -6.35 -1.89 -9.54
N ASP A 74 -7.60 -1.47 -9.61
CA ASP A 74 -8.28 -0.65 -8.61
C ASP A 74 -8.81 -1.46 -7.41
N VAL A 75 -8.86 -2.78 -7.53
CA VAL A 75 -9.18 -3.69 -6.41
C VAL A 75 -7.90 -4.32 -5.88
N TRP A 76 -7.66 -4.14 -4.58
CA TRP A 76 -6.44 -4.61 -3.90
C TRP A 76 -6.77 -5.59 -2.79
N GLU A 77 -6.22 -6.78 -2.85
CA GLU A 77 -6.25 -7.75 -1.77
C GLU A 77 -5.02 -7.55 -0.89
N ILE A 78 -5.19 -6.87 0.24
CA ILE A 78 -4.13 -6.59 1.21
C ILE A 78 -4.58 -7.08 2.58
N ALA A 79 -3.78 -7.95 3.18
CA ALA A 79 -4.05 -8.46 4.52
C ALA A 79 -4.04 -7.32 5.54
N SER A 80 -4.94 -7.39 6.54
CA SER A 80 -4.93 -6.42 7.64
C SER A 80 -3.69 -6.61 8.52
N GLN A 81 -3.20 -5.52 9.11
CA GLN A 81 -2.06 -5.53 10.05
C GLN A 81 -2.43 -6.06 11.44
N ARG A 82 -3.46 -6.89 11.58
CA ARG A 82 -3.94 -7.38 12.88
C ARG A 82 -2.97 -8.29 13.61
N HIS A 83 -2.06 -8.92 12.86
CA HIS A 83 -1.01 -9.74 13.41
C HIS A 83 0.31 -9.01 13.21
N ALA A 84 0.86 -8.47 14.31
CA ALA A 84 2.20 -7.91 14.29
C ALA A 84 3.18 -8.91 13.67
N GLU A 85 3.97 -8.46 12.71
CA GLU A 85 5.10 -9.24 12.21
C GLU A 85 5.99 -9.59 13.39
N LYS A 86 6.23 -10.88 13.60
CA LYS A 86 7.16 -11.37 14.63
C LYS A 86 8.59 -11.09 14.16
N GLU A 87 9.05 -9.87 14.34
CA GLU A 87 10.46 -9.58 14.13
C GLU A 87 11.23 -9.82 15.45
N LYS A 88 12.19 -10.74 15.41
CA LYS A 88 13.19 -11.01 16.46
C LYS A 88 12.63 -11.16 17.90
N GLY A 89 11.49 -11.82 18.07
CA GLY A 89 10.94 -12.13 19.39
C GLY A 89 10.28 -10.97 20.14
N LYS A 90 10.27 -9.75 19.59
CA LYS A 90 9.50 -8.61 20.13
C LYS A 90 8.29 -8.36 19.26
N ILE A 91 7.11 -8.60 19.77
CA ILE A 91 5.84 -8.26 19.15
C ILE A 91 5.57 -6.81 19.52
N LEU A 92 5.89 -5.87 18.63
CA LEU A 92 5.35 -4.52 18.71
C LEU A 92 3.88 -4.63 18.28
N LYS A 93 2.97 -4.67 19.25
CA LYS A 93 1.53 -4.53 19.01
C LYS A 93 1.18 -3.07 19.22
N PRO A 94 1.05 -2.29 18.14
CA PRO A 94 0.59 -0.93 18.29
C PRO A 94 -0.79 -0.93 18.97
N LYS A 95 -0.99 -0.02 19.92
CA LYS A 95 -2.24 0.11 20.67
C LYS A 95 -3.36 0.70 19.82
N HIS A 96 -3.00 1.37 18.74
CA HIS A 96 -3.97 1.99 17.83
C HIS A 96 -4.95 0.95 17.26
N PRO A 97 -6.28 1.15 17.36
CA PRO A 97 -7.28 0.13 17.02
C PRO A 97 -7.40 -0.16 15.51
N SER A 98 -6.97 0.76 14.65
CA SER A 98 -7.12 0.67 13.19
C SER A 98 -5.83 1.01 12.45
N ILE A 99 -4.87 0.09 12.52
CA ILE A 99 -3.58 0.26 11.84
C ILE A 99 -3.76 -0.07 10.37
N LYS A 100 -3.37 0.84 9.50
CA LYS A 100 -3.36 0.60 8.07
C LYS A 100 -2.16 -0.27 7.68
N PRO A 101 -2.34 -1.27 6.79
CA PRO A 101 -1.25 -2.15 6.36
C PRO A 101 -0.12 -1.37 5.69
N LYS A 102 1.14 -1.70 6.04
CA LYS A 102 2.34 -1.11 5.41
C LYS A 102 2.27 -1.17 3.88
N ALA A 103 1.92 -2.32 3.31
CA ALA A 103 1.82 -2.52 1.87
C ALA A 103 0.80 -1.59 1.18
N LEU A 104 -0.26 -1.19 1.89
CA LEU A 104 -1.23 -0.22 1.39
C LEU A 104 -0.60 1.17 1.27
N ILE A 105 -0.02 1.66 2.37
CA ILE A 105 0.61 2.99 2.43
C ILE A 105 1.78 3.07 1.44
N GLU A 106 2.59 2.02 1.36
CA GLU A 106 3.70 1.93 0.42
C GLU A 106 3.24 2.09 -1.04
N ARG A 107 2.17 1.39 -1.41
CA ARG A 107 1.58 1.49 -2.76
C ARG A 107 1.07 2.90 -3.06
N MET A 108 0.39 3.53 -2.10
CA MET A 108 -0.12 4.89 -2.25
C MET A 108 1.02 5.91 -2.43
N ILE A 109 2.03 5.86 -1.58
CA ILE A 109 3.18 6.78 -1.63
C ILE A 109 3.98 6.58 -2.93
N LYS A 110 4.27 5.34 -3.33
CA LYS A 110 4.99 5.05 -4.58
C LYS A 110 4.23 5.56 -5.81
N ALA A 111 2.92 5.36 -5.85
CA ALA A 111 2.10 5.80 -6.98
C ALA A 111 2.08 7.31 -7.12
N SER A 112 2.05 8.08 -6.03
CA SER A 112 1.72 9.51 -6.03
C SER A 112 2.87 10.45 -5.71
N SER A 113 4.10 9.94 -5.49
CA SER A 113 5.24 10.77 -5.11
C SER A 113 6.57 10.25 -5.64
N HIS A 114 7.57 11.13 -5.70
CA HIS A 114 8.98 10.81 -5.97
C HIS A 114 9.82 10.87 -4.69
N LYS A 115 11.06 10.39 -4.75
CA LYS A 115 12.02 10.57 -3.65
C LYS A 115 12.19 12.06 -3.32
N ASN A 116 12.35 12.36 -2.05
CA ASN A 116 12.43 13.69 -1.46
C ASN A 116 11.14 14.54 -1.52
N ASP A 117 10.06 14.04 -2.11
CA ASP A 117 8.75 14.71 -2.00
C ASP A 117 8.25 14.71 -0.56
N LEU A 118 7.39 15.67 -0.25
CA LEU A 118 6.78 15.82 1.07
C LEU A 118 5.44 15.07 1.14
N ILE A 119 5.32 14.17 2.11
CA ILE A 119 4.09 13.45 2.44
C ILE A 119 3.46 14.11 3.66
N LEU A 120 2.18 14.48 3.55
CA LEU A 120 1.40 15.05 4.65
C LEU A 120 0.32 14.06 5.09
N ASP A 121 0.28 13.75 6.40
CA ASP A 121 -0.77 12.95 7.02
C ASP A 121 -1.29 13.68 8.27
N LEU A 122 -2.50 14.21 8.20
CA LEU A 122 -3.13 14.98 9.28
C LEU A 122 -3.74 14.12 10.38
N PHE A 123 -3.82 12.78 10.19
CA PHE A 123 -4.44 11.83 11.10
C PHE A 123 -3.60 10.56 11.22
N SER A 124 -2.32 10.72 11.61
CA SER A 124 -1.31 9.69 11.44
C SER A 124 -1.51 8.44 12.31
N GLY A 125 -2.29 8.54 13.38
CA GLY A 125 -2.59 7.42 14.27
C GLY A 125 -1.32 6.70 14.73
N SER A 126 -1.13 5.46 14.28
CA SER A 126 0.04 4.64 14.61
C SER A 126 1.37 5.09 13.97
N GLY A 127 1.38 6.15 13.15
CA GLY A 127 2.59 6.62 12.48
C GLY A 127 3.05 5.78 11.29
N MET A 128 2.24 4.87 10.78
CA MET A 128 2.62 4.01 9.65
C MET A 128 2.99 4.80 8.40
N THR A 129 2.30 5.91 8.12
CA THR A 129 2.58 6.77 6.97
C THR A 129 4.00 7.34 7.02
N SER A 130 4.41 7.85 8.18
CA SER A 130 5.73 8.44 8.35
C SER A 130 6.86 7.40 8.27
N LEU A 131 6.67 6.21 8.84
CA LEU A 131 7.62 5.10 8.74
C LEU A 131 7.82 4.67 7.28
N VAL A 132 6.73 4.52 6.54
CA VAL A 132 6.80 4.14 5.12
C VAL A 132 7.40 5.27 4.28
N ALA A 133 7.03 6.53 4.52
CA ALA A 133 7.62 7.67 3.82
C ALA A 133 9.15 7.71 4.02
N LYS A 134 9.63 7.56 5.26
CA LYS A 134 11.06 7.45 5.59
C LYS A 134 11.72 6.30 4.84
N SER A 135 11.16 5.10 4.90
CA SER A 135 11.73 3.91 4.24
C SER A 135 11.82 4.04 2.71
N LEU A 136 11.00 4.89 2.12
CA LEU A 136 10.96 5.21 0.70
C LEU A 136 11.75 6.49 0.33
N GLU A 137 12.49 7.08 1.26
CA GLU A 137 13.25 8.32 1.05
C GLU A 137 12.35 9.53 0.69
N ARG A 138 11.17 9.63 1.33
CA ARG A 138 10.29 10.80 1.27
C ARG A 138 10.38 11.58 2.56
N ASN A 139 10.27 12.90 2.47
CA ASN A 139 10.04 13.75 3.63
C ASN A 139 8.58 13.60 4.10
N PHE A 140 8.31 13.91 5.37
CA PHE A 140 6.95 13.82 5.88
C PHE A 140 6.66 14.85 6.96
N ILE A 141 5.41 15.24 7.04
CA ILE A 141 4.81 15.97 8.15
C ILE A 141 3.58 15.18 8.56
N VAL A 142 3.48 14.82 9.84
CA VAL A 142 2.35 14.06 10.37
C VAL A 142 1.77 14.75 11.58
N CYS A 143 0.45 14.69 11.74
CA CYS A 143 -0.28 15.23 12.87
C CYS A 143 -1.08 14.10 13.54
N GLU A 144 -1.13 14.13 14.86
CA GLU A 144 -1.94 13.23 15.67
C GLU A 144 -2.39 13.99 16.93
N SER A 145 -3.67 13.88 17.26
CA SER A 145 -4.25 14.59 18.42
C SER A 145 -4.08 13.80 19.73
N HIS A 146 -3.92 12.48 19.69
CA HIS A 146 -3.82 11.64 20.86
C HIS A 146 -2.36 11.44 21.25
N ALA A 147 -1.96 11.99 22.39
CA ALA A 147 -0.59 11.93 22.89
C ALA A 147 -0.04 10.50 23.01
N GLU A 148 -0.89 9.53 23.36
CA GLU A 148 -0.48 8.12 23.44
C GLU A 148 -0.05 7.55 22.07
N TYR A 149 -0.76 7.91 20.99
CA TYR A 149 -0.41 7.46 19.64
C TYR A 149 0.83 8.17 19.11
N VAL A 150 1.01 9.45 19.47
CA VAL A 150 2.25 10.18 19.17
C VAL A 150 3.45 9.49 19.84
N HIS A 151 3.33 9.16 21.14
CA HIS A 151 4.41 8.46 21.86
C HIS A 151 4.72 7.10 21.22
N GLU A 152 3.71 6.33 20.88
CA GLU A 152 3.86 5.03 20.26
C GLU A 152 4.55 5.13 18.89
N SER A 153 4.15 6.10 18.06
CA SER A 153 4.77 6.32 16.74
C SER A 153 6.26 6.67 16.88
N LEU A 154 6.63 7.51 17.86
CA LEU A 154 8.02 7.85 18.13
C LEU A 154 8.85 6.64 18.59
N GLU A 155 8.29 5.76 19.41
CA GLU A 155 8.95 4.50 19.79
C GLU A 155 9.17 3.57 18.59
N MET A 156 8.22 3.51 17.66
CA MET A 156 8.37 2.75 16.41
C MET A 156 9.52 3.31 15.55
N PHE A 157 9.69 4.63 15.50
CA PHE A 157 10.82 5.27 14.79
C PHE A 157 12.17 4.90 15.39
N LYS A 158 12.32 4.97 16.71
CA LYS A 158 13.56 4.59 17.41
C LYS A 158 13.94 3.13 17.15
N TYR A 159 12.93 2.26 17.11
CA TYR A 159 13.15 0.84 16.83
C TYR A 159 13.66 0.59 15.40
N ASP A 160 13.18 1.37 14.42
CA ASP A 160 13.61 1.25 13.02
C ASP A 160 15.04 1.78 12.80
N GLU A 161 15.49 2.76 13.59
CA GLU A 161 16.87 3.29 13.54
C GLU A 161 17.92 2.34 14.14
N CYS A 162 17.50 1.37 14.94
CA CYS A 162 18.38 0.37 15.56
C CYS A 162 18.60 -0.88 14.70
N LYS A 163 18.11 -0.91 13.46
CA LYS A 163 18.30 -1.99 12.49
C LYS A 163 19.35 -1.67 11.46
#